data_e37b49a0512a38aa581e2485007eb07f
#
_entry.id   e37b49a0512a38aa581e2485007eb07f
#
_cell.length_a   1.000
_cell.length_b   1.000
_cell.length_c   1.000
_cell.angle_alpha   90.00
_cell.angle_beta   90.00
_cell.angle_gamma   90.00
#
_symmetry.space_group_name_H-M   'P 1'
#
loop_
_entity.id
_entity.type
_entity.pdbx_description
1 polymer ?
#
loop_
_entity_poly.entity_id
_entity_poly.type
_entity_poly.pdbx_seq_one_letter_code
_entity_poly.pdbx_strand_id
1 'polypeptide(L)'
;DLQYWNAAKYAFMGSKAGVSLSYTPWLRKLVNDVALVNMTGYYKLGNSDLQAISASLRYFSLGEVNIWENIGDVPYGLNPYEMAFDVAYSRKLSESYSMAVTLRYIRSDMGTDQNDESNAGNAFSADISGYLEKYVLMGNAEALWSFGFNLSNIGSKISYDGGNTNQYLPAKLTLGTGLLYPIDDYNQIGVYLDLNKYMVPYAP
;
A
#
# COMPACT_ATOMS: atom_id res chain seq x y z
N ASP A 1 -2.12 0.83 -7.74
CA ASP A 1 -1.37 0.05 -6.73
C ASP A 1 -2.31 -0.89 -5.98
N LEU A 2 -2.67 -2.03 -6.62
CA LEU A 2 -3.56 -3.03 -6.01
C LEU A 2 -2.96 -3.66 -4.75
N GLN A 3 -1.64 -3.82 -4.72
CA GLN A 3 -0.92 -4.44 -3.61
C GLN A 3 -1.19 -3.73 -2.27
N TYR A 4 -1.21 -2.41 -2.30
CA TYR A 4 -1.43 -1.61 -1.10
C TYR A 4 -2.90 -1.57 -0.67
N TRP A 5 -3.82 -1.52 -1.64
CA TRP A 5 -5.23 -1.35 -1.34
C TRP A 5 -5.93 -2.67 -1.04
N ASN A 6 -5.74 -3.68 -1.88
CA ASN A 6 -6.36 -4.99 -1.71
C ASN A 6 -5.68 -6.03 -2.62
N ALA A 7 -4.74 -6.79 -2.09
CA ALA A 7 -4.01 -7.80 -2.84
C ALA A 7 -4.89 -8.98 -3.30
N ALA A 8 -6.06 -9.20 -2.69
CA ALA A 8 -6.97 -10.27 -3.10
C ALA A 8 -7.49 -10.11 -4.54
N LYS A 9 -7.50 -8.86 -5.07
CA LYS A 9 -7.89 -8.58 -6.45
C LYS A 9 -6.98 -9.23 -7.49
N TYR A 10 -5.71 -9.54 -7.17
CA TYR A 10 -4.80 -10.17 -8.12
C TYR A 10 -5.29 -11.55 -8.59
N ALA A 11 -6.04 -12.28 -7.77
CA ALA A 11 -6.64 -13.54 -8.17
C ALA A 11 -7.69 -13.39 -9.29
N PHE A 12 -8.26 -12.20 -9.48
CA PHE A 12 -9.27 -11.90 -10.51
C PHE A 12 -8.68 -11.27 -11.78
N MET A 13 -7.39 -10.92 -11.80
CA MET A 13 -6.77 -10.32 -12.98
C MET A 13 -6.88 -11.24 -14.19
N GLY A 14 -7.19 -10.68 -15.37
CA GLY A 14 -7.35 -11.46 -16.61
C GLY A 14 -6.02 -11.95 -17.21
N SER A 15 -4.91 -11.23 -16.96
CA SER A 15 -3.60 -11.58 -17.49
C SER A 15 -2.80 -12.48 -16.55
N LYS A 16 -1.92 -13.31 -17.11
CA LYS A 16 -1.06 -14.26 -16.38
C LYS A 16 -0.05 -13.55 -15.49
N ALA A 17 0.46 -12.41 -15.92
CA ALA A 17 1.41 -11.59 -15.20
C ALA A 17 1.22 -10.11 -15.55
N GLY A 18 1.68 -9.24 -14.68
CA GLY A 18 1.69 -7.81 -14.93
C GLY A 18 2.69 -7.08 -14.05
N VAL A 19 3.20 -5.98 -14.57
CA VAL A 19 4.10 -5.06 -13.85
C VAL A 19 3.56 -3.65 -14.00
N SER A 20 3.65 -2.86 -12.94
CA SER A 20 3.29 -1.45 -12.92
C SER A 20 4.39 -0.65 -12.23
N LEU A 21 4.72 0.49 -12.79
CA LEU A 21 5.64 1.46 -12.21
C LEU A 21 4.93 2.82 -12.17
N SER A 22 4.97 3.48 -11.03
CA SER A 22 4.50 4.85 -10.88
C SER A 22 5.55 5.72 -10.20
N TYR A 23 5.66 6.95 -10.67
CA TYR A 23 6.50 8.00 -10.11
C TYR A 23 5.64 9.24 -9.89
N THR A 24 5.54 9.69 -8.65
CA THR A 24 4.73 10.83 -8.26
C THR A 24 5.60 11.87 -7.57
N PRO A 25 6.05 12.92 -8.27
CA PRO A 25 6.78 14.02 -7.66
C PRO A 25 5.82 14.88 -6.83
N TRP A 26 6.26 15.26 -5.63
CA TRP A 26 5.51 16.13 -4.72
C TRP A 26 6.16 17.49 -4.64
N LEU A 27 5.32 18.54 -4.53
CA LEU A 27 5.75 19.92 -4.31
C LEU A 27 6.87 20.42 -5.26
N ARG A 28 6.94 19.93 -6.49
CA ARG A 28 8.02 20.15 -7.47
C ARG A 28 8.38 21.62 -7.71
N LYS A 29 7.49 22.55 -7.39
CA LYS A 29 7.74 24.00 -7.48
C LYS A 29 8.44 24.57 -6.25
N LEU A 30 8.47 23.87 -5.13
CA LEU A 30 9.05 24.28 -3.86
C LEU A 30 10.29 23.45 -3.51
N VAL A 31 10.23 22.12 -3.75
CA VAL A 31 11.26 21.14 -3.42
C VAL A 31 11.35 20.17 -4.58
N ASN A 32 12.55 19.98 -5.16
CA ASN A 32 12.70 19.20 -6.39
C ASN A 32 12.88 17.69 -6.15
N ASP A 33 13.10 17.26 -4.92
CA ASP A 33 13.61 15.94 -4.53
C ASP A 33 12.63 15.11 -3.69
N VAL A 34 11.42 15.65 -3.40
CA VAL A 34 10.34 14.89 -2.77
C VAL A 34 9.58 14.10 -3.83
N ALA A 35 9.64 12.78 -3.74
CA ALA A 35 8.97 11.90 -4.70
C ALA A 35 8.58 10.55 -4.10
N LEU A 36 7.45 10.03 -4.56
CA LEU A 36 7.00 8.67 -4.30
C LEU A 36 7.19 7.82 -5.55
N VAL A 37 7.98 6.75 -5.41
CA VAL A 37 8.14 5.71 -6.42
C VAL A 37 7.42 4.46 -5.93
N ASN A 38 6.65 3.84 -6.80
CA ASN A 38 6.00 2.57 -6.51
C ASN A 38 6.15 1.62 -7.70
N MET A 39 6.69 0.43 -7.45
CA MET A 39 6.81 -0.66 -8.40
C MET A 39 6.04 -1.87 -7.88
N THR A 40 5.22 -2.45 -8.73
CA THR A 40 4.38 -3.60 -8.36
C THR A 40 4.39 -4.63 -9.47
N GLY A 41 4.49 -5.90 -9.11
CA GLY A 41 4.38 -7.01 -10.04
C GLY A 41 3.53 -8.14 -9.48
N TYR A 42 2.88 -8.89 -10.35
CA TYR A 42 2.16 -10.11 -9.97
C TYR A 42 2.34 -11.21 -11.02
N TYR A 43 2.15 -12.44 -10.58
CA TYR A 43 2.15 -13.62 -11.43
C TYR A 43 1.12 -14.63 -10.94
N LYS A 44 0.27 -15.14 -11.84
CA LYS A 44 -0.69 -16.21 -11.55
C LYS A 44 -0.02 -17.57 -11.53
N LEU A 45 -0.23 -18.32 -10.46
CA LEU A 45 0.37 -19.62 -10.24
C LEU A 45 -0.50 -20.75 -10.85
N GLY A 46 0.17 -21.71 -11.46
CA GLY A 46 -0.48 -22.90 -12.04
C GLY A 46 -1.30 -22.60 -13.31
N ASN A 47 -2.06 -23.60 -13.73
CA ASN A 47 -2.91 -23.54 -14.93
C ASN A 47 -4.38 -23.21 -14.60
N SER A 48 -4.76 -23.25 -13.31
CA SER A 48 -6.14 -23.03 -12.87
C SER A 48 -6.51 -21.55 -12.69
N ASP A 49 -5.53 -20.67 -12.79
CA ASP A 49 -5.69 -19.21 -12.58
C ASP A 49 -6.37 -18.78 -11.27
N LEU A 50 -6.40 -19.70 -10.28
CA LEU A 50 -7.04 -19.47 -8.98
C LEU A 50 -6.13 -18.78 -7.95
N GLN A 51 -4.84 -18.72 -8.25
CA GLN A 51 -3.83 -18.25 -7.29
C GLN A 51 -2.90 -17.24 -7.96
N ALA A 52 -2.48 -16.24 -7.19
CA ALA A 52 -1.46 -15.30 -7.64
C ALA A 52 -0.50 -14.97 -6.50
N ILE A 53 0.75 -14.75 -6.86
CA ILE A 53 1.76 -14.12 -6.01
C ILE A 53 2.03 -12.74 -6.55
N SER A 54 2.24 -11.79 -5.64
CA SER A 54 2.58 -10.41 -6.01
C SER A 54 3.62 -9.85 -5.08
N ALA A 55 4.37 -8.86 -5.58
CA ALA A 55 5.33 -8.12 -4.79
C ALA A 55 5.27 -6.65 -5.16
N SER A 56 5.55 -5.77 -4.20
CA SER A 56 5.71 -4.35 -4.45
C SER A 56 6.87 -3.76 -3.68
N LEU A 57 7.46 -2.73 -4.26
CA LEU A 57 8.44 -1.87 -3.63
C LEU A 57 7.92 -0.44 -3.71
N ARG A 58 7.79 0.18 -2.55
CA ARG A 58 7.45 1.60 -2.42
C ARG A 58 8.62 2.32 -1.79
N TYR A 59 9.01 3.43 -2.39
CA TYR A 59 10.07 4.30 -1.90
C TYR A 59 9.59 5.73 -1.90
N PHE A 60 9.65 6.37 -0.74
CA PHE A 60 9.27 7.77 -0.56
C PHE A 60 10.50 8.55 -0.10
N SER A 61 11.00 9.43 -0.98
CA SER A 61 12.01 10.42 -0.63
C SER A 61 11.31 11.64 -0.05
N LEU A 62 11.76 12.07 1.12
CA LEU A 62 11.25 13.27 1.80
C LEU A 62 12.05 14.53 1.42
N GLY A 63 13.06 14.36 0.55
CA GLY A 63 13.91 15.43 0.10
C GLY A 63 15.08 15.74 1.04
N GLU A 64 15.95 16.64 0.62
CA GLU A 64 17.06 17.11 1.43
C GLU A 64 16.59 18.15 2.44
N VAL A 65 16.88 17.91 3.73
CA VAL A 65 16.62 18.84 4.83
C VAL A 65 17.94 19.38 5.34
N ASN A 66 18.15 20.69 5.20
CA ASN A 66 19.35 21.36 5.71
C ASN A 66 19.13 21.80 7.16
N ILE A 67 20.00 21.35 8.06
CA ILE A 67 19.96 21.67 9.49
C ILE A 67 21.14 22.59 9.84
N TRP A 68 20.85 23.62 10.64
CA TRP A 68 21.82 24.52 11.26
C TRP A 68 21.76 24.33 12.77
N GLU A 69 22.87 23.98 13.42
CA GLU A 69 22.92 23.86 14.88
C GLU A 69 22.96 25.20 15.55
N ASN A 70 23.72 26.16 14.99
CA ASN A 70 23.83 27.53 15.49
C ASN A 70 23.77 28.54 14.34
N ILE A 71 23.50 29.80 14.69
CA ILE A 71 23.52 30.92 13.72
C ILE A 71 24.94 31.13 13.22
N GLY A 72 25.17 30.87 11.92
CA GLY A 72 26.47 31.04 11.26
C GLY A 72 27.22 29.74 10.98
N ASP A 73 26.71 28.60 11.40
CA ASP A 73 27.28 27.31 11.06
C ASP A 73 27.02 26.93 9.59
N VAL A 74 27.86 26.05 9.06
CA VAL A 74 27.64 25.44 7.75
C VAL A 74 26.53 24.41 7.90
N PRO A 75 25.42 24.49 7.13
CA PRO A 75 24.36 23.51 7.24
C PRO A 75 24.85 22.13 6.80
N TYR A 76 24.36 21.09 7.45
CA TYR A 76 24.49 19.72 6.97
C TYR A 76 23.14 19.22 6.44
N GLY A 77 23.20 18.45 5.33
CA GLY A 77 22.02 17.93 4.65
C GLY A 77 21.65 16.54 5.18
N LEU A 78 20.39 16.36 5.57
CA LEU A 78 19.79 15.07 5.82
C LEU A 78 18.93 14.66 4.62
N ASN A 79 18.94 13.38 4.28
CA ASN A 79 18.12 12.81 3.20
C ASN A 79 17.18 11.73 3.77
N PRO A 80 16.11 12.12 4.48
CA PRO A 80 15.18 11.17 5.04
C PRO A 80 14.39 10.45 3.94
N TYR A 81 14.16 9.15 4.16
CA TYR A 81 13.36 8.34 3.25
C TYR A 81 12.57 7.26 3.99
N GLU A 82 11.50 6.82 3.37
CA GLU A 82 10.72 5.66 3.80
C GLU A 82 10.66 4.62 2.67
N MET A 83 10.78 3.35 3.03
CA MET A 83 10.69 2.24 2.09
C MET A 83 9.80 1.15 2.66
N ALA A 84 8.93 0.60 1.81
CA ALA A 84 8.16 -0.60 2.12
C ALA A 84 8.34 -1.64 1.01
N PHE A 85 8.62 -2.88 1.40
CA PHE A 85 8.66 -4.03 0.51
C PHE A 85 7.58 -5.02 0.93
N ASP A 86 6.69 -5.35 0.01
CA ASP A 86 5.55 -6.23 0.24
C ASP A 86 5.62 -7.47 -0.63
N VAL A 87 5.23 -8.61 -0.07
CA VAL A 87 4.94 -9.84 -0.81
C VAL A 87 3.56 -10.33 -0.40
N ALA A 88 2.72 -10.67 -1.38
CA ALA A 88 1.39 -11.20 -1.10
C ALA A 88 1.12 -12.50 -1.86
N TYR A 89 0.33 -13.33 -1.24
CA TYR A 89 -0.28 -14.50 -1.84
C TYR A 89 -1.79 -14.32 -1.82
N SER A 90 -2.42 -14.44 -2.99
CA SER A 90 -3.86 -14.34 -3.17
C SER A 90 -4.45 -15.62 -3.77
N ARG A 91 -5.66 -15.99 -3.35
CA ARG A 91 -6.35 -17.17 -3.84
C ARG A 91 -7.85 -16.95 -3.96
N LYS A 92 -8.42 -17.36 -5.09
CA LYS A 92 -9.87 -17.54 -5.22
C LYS A 92 -10.31 -18.70 -4.36
N LEU A 93 -11.27 -18.45 -3.48
CA LEU A 93 -11.93 -19.45 -2.65
C LEU A 93 -13.26 -19.91 -3.28
N SER A 94 -13.85 -19.06 -4.14
CA SER A 94 -14.98 -19.37 -5.00
C SER A 94 -14.85 -18.60 -6.31
N GLU A 95 -15.79 -18.79 -7.24
CA GLU A 95 -15.84 -18.03 -8.49
C GLU A 95 -15.92 -16.52 -8.26
N SER A 96 -16.61 -16.10 -7.20
CA SER A 96 -16.88 -14.69 -6.89
C SER A 96 -16.05 -14.13 -5.73
N TYR A 97 -15.28 -14.97 -5.00
CA TYR A 97 -14.60 -14.50 -3.78
C TYR A 97 -13.15 -14.96 -3.70
N SER A 98 -12.29 -14.06 -3.29
CA SER A 98 -10.87 -14.31 -3.03
C SER A 98 -10.41 -13.73 -1.70
N MET A 99 -9.32 -14.26 -1.18
CA MET A 99 -8.59 -13.72 -0.04
C MET A 99 -7.11 -13.60 -0.37
N ALA A 100 -6.42 -12.73 0.35
CA ALA A 100 -4.97 -12.62 0.30
C ALA A 100 -4.39 -12.32 1.68
N VAL A 101 -3.13 -12.74 1.83
CA VAL A 101 -2.26 -12.37 2.94
C VAL A 101 -1.05 -11.66 2.35
N THR A 102 -0.71 -10.51 2.91
CA THR A 102 0.48 -9.72 2.53
C THR A 102 1.43 -9.67 3.72
N LEU A 103 2.71 -9.89 3.48
CA LEU A 103 3.78 -9.62 4.42
C LEU A 103 4.53 -8.39 3.95
N ARG A 104 4.81 -7.48 4.88
CA ARG A 104 5.44 -6.18 4.62
C ARG A 104 6.63 -5.96 5.53
N TYR A 105 7.74 -5.57 4.93
CA TYR A 105 8.88 -4.98 5.62
C TYR A 105 8.90 -3.48 5.39
N ILE A 106 9.05 -2.71 6.46
CA ILE A 106 9.08 -1.25 6.46
C ILE A 106 10.43 -0.81 7.01
N ARG A 107 11.06 0.13 6.32
CA ARG A 107 12.24 0.85 6.79
C ARG A 107 11.98 2.34 6.67
N SER A 108 12.15 3.06 7.76
CA SER A 108 12.06 4.51 7.81
C SER A 108 13.38 5.05 8.34
N ASP A 109 14.05 5.88 7.56
CA ASP A 109 15.31 6.52 7.89
C ASP A 109 15.08 8.03 7.90
N MET A 110 15.17 8.63 9.08
CA MET A 110 14.92 10.06 9.26
C MET A 110 16.16 10.92 8.95
N GLY A 111 17.24 10.27 8.50
CA GLY A 111 18.55 10.88 8.33
C GLY A 111 19.33 10.90 9.66
N THR A 112 20.62 10.62 9.58
CA THR A 112 21.50 10.58 10.74
C THR A 112 22.35 11.84 10.79
N ASP A 113 22.37 12.53 11.91
CA ASP A 113 23.36 13.56 12.22
C ASP A 113 24.73 12.91 12.38
N GLN A 114 25.81 13.66 12.07
CA GLN A 114 27.19 13.17 12.15
C GLN A 114 27.60 12.75 13.57
N ASN A 115 26.85 13.15 14.58
CA ASN A 115 27.12 12.89 16.00
C ASN A 115 26.05 12.08 16.72
N ASP A 116 24.97 11.69 16.08
CA ASP A 116 23.88 10.98 16.73
C ASP A 116 23.71 9.57 16.10
N GLU A 117 23.71 8.55 16.96
CA GLU A 117 23.42 7.16 16.60
C GLU A 117 21.91 6.96 16.34
N SER A 118 21.25 7.86 15.61
CA SER A 118 19.87 7.66 15.27
C SER A 118 19.75 6.49 14.29
N ASN A 119 19.19 5.41 14.76
CA ASN A 119 19.03 4.20 13.97
C ASN A 119 17.78 4.32 13.10
N ALA A 120 17.90 3.89 11.84
CA ALA A 120 16.74 3.74 10.98
C ALA A 120 15.72 2.78 11.62
N GLY A 121 14.46 3.20 11.68
CA GLY A 121 13.38 2.37 12.18
C GLY A 121 13.06 1.23 11.21
N ASN A 122 12.94 0.01 11.75
CA ASN A 122 12.55 -1.15 10.97
C ASN A 122 11.31 -1.79 11.60
N ALA A 123 10.37 -2.23 10.77
CA ALA A 123 9.16 -2.90 11.23
C ALA A 123 8.70 -3.97 10.24
N PHE A 124 7.99 -4.96 10.77
CA PHE A 124 7.29 -5.97 9.98
C PHE A 124 5.81 -5.88 10.25
N SER A 125 5.01 -6.03 9.21
CA SER A 125 3.57 -6.10 9.32
C SER A 125 2.97 -7.11 8.37
N ALA A 126 1.72 -7.48 8.64
CA ALA A 126 0.92 -8.33 7.80
C ALA A 126 -0.41 -7.63 7.50
N ASP A 127 -0.93 -7.88 6.29
CA ASP A 127 -2.28 -7.48 5.91
C ASP A 127 -3.10 -8.72 5.57
N ILE A 128 -4.39 -8.67 5.87
CA ILE A 128 -5.39 -9.65 5.44
C ILE A 128 -6.43 -8.93 4.62
N SER A 129 -6.65 -9.37 3.41
CA SER A 129 -7.62 -8.78 2.51
C SER A 129 -8.56 -9.81 1.90
N GLY A 130 -9.78 -9.38 1.60
CA GLY A 130 -10.76 -10.15 0.88
C GLY A 130 -11.42 -9.30 -0.20
N TYR A 131 -11.78 -9.94 -1.29
CA TYR A 131 -12.44 -9.30 -2.42
C TYR A 131 -13.49 -10.20 -3.00
N LEU A 132 -14.68 -9.63 -3.23
CA LEU A 132 -15.81 -10.27 -3.86
C LEU A 132 -16.22 -9.47 -5.08
N GLU A 133 -16.46 -10.15 -6.20
CA GLU A 133 -17.11 -9.56 -7.36
C GLU A 133 -18.20 -10.48 -7.89
N LYS A 134 -19.32 -9.91 -8.28
CA LYS A 134 -20.46 -10.63 -8.80
C LYS A 134 -21.24 -9.78 -9.79
N TYR A 135 -21.63 -10.41 -10.90
CA TYR A 135 -22.60 -9.80 -11.82
C TYR A 135 -24.01 -9.84 -11.20
N VAL A 136 -24.68 -8.70 -11.22
CA VAL A 136 -26.05 -8.53 -10.72
C VAL A 136 -26.90 -7.89 -11.80
N LEU A 137 -28.09 -8.44 -12.01
CA LEU A 137 -29.02 -7.87 -12.99
C LEU A 137 -29.63 -6.59 -12.42
N MET A 138 -29.44 -5.47 -13.10
CA MET A 138 -30.00 -4.17 -12.74
C MET A 138 -30.76 -3.60 -13.96
N GLY A 139 -32.08 -3.68 -13.91
CA GLY A 139 -32.91 -3.35 -15.08
C GLY A 139 -32.68 -4.38 -16.20
N ASN A 140 -32.23 -3.92 -17.35
CA ASN A 140 -31.95 -4.77 -18.53
C ASN A 140 -30.46 -5.02 -18.75
N ALA A 141 -29.57 -4.62 -17.81
CA ALA A 141 -28.14 -4.78 -17.94
C ALA A 141 -27.55 -5.56 -16.76
N GLU A 142 -26.45 -6.26 -17.02
CA GLU A 142 -25.65 -6.93 -15.99
C GLU A 142 -24.58 -5.94 -15.48
N ALA A 143 -24.75 -5.47 -14.25
CA ALA A 143 -23.78 -4.64 -13.59
C ALA A 143 -22.79 -5.49 -12.78
N LEU A 144 -21.52 -5.10 -12.72
CA LEU A 144 -20.53 -5.73 -11.87
C LEU A 144 -20.54 -5.04 -10.50
N TRP A 145 -21.04 -5.73 -9.49
CA TRP A 145 -20.92 -5.32 -8.10
C TRP A 145 -19.69 -5.93 -7.46
N SER A 146 -18.95 -5.11 -6.73
CA SER A 146 -17.76 -5.52 -6.00
C SER A 146 -17.82 -5.07 -4.54
N PHE A 147 -17.25 -5.89 -3.67
CA PHE A 147 -17.04 -5.58 -2.26
C PHE A 147 -15.65 -6.05 -1.84
N GLY A 148 -14.97 -5.26 -1.03
CA GLY A 148 -13.65 -5.60 -0.51
C GLY A 148 -13.45 -5.14 0.92
N PHE A 149 -12.62 -5.87 1.64
CA PHE A 149 -12.06 -5.42 2.90
C PHE A 149 -10.54 -5.59 2.91
N ASN A 150 -9.88 -4.75 3.69
CA ASN A 150 -8.45 -4.87 3.97
C ASN A 150 -8.18 -4.46 5.42
N LEU A 151 -7.63 -5.37 6.20
CA LEU A 151 -7.09 -5.11 7.52
C LEU A 151 -5.56 -5.05 7.38
N SER A 152 -5.01 -3.87 7.44
CA SER A 152 -3.60 -3.61 7.11
C SER A 152 -2.78 -3.16 8.32
N ASN A 153 -1.46 -3.38 8.22
CA ASN A 153 -0.46 -3.01 9.21
C ASN A 153 -0.66 -3.68 10.58
N ILE A 154 -1.10 -4.95 10.59
CA ILE A 154 -1.09 -5.77 11.79
C ILE A 154 0.36 -6.20 12.00
N GLY A 155 1.09 -5.61 12.97
CA GLY A 155 2.50 -5.96 13.05
C GLY A 155 3.26 -5.42 14.24
N SER A 156 4.57 -5.41 14.08
CA SER A 156 5.52 -4.98 15.10
C SER A 156 5.42 -3.47 15.36
N LYS A 157 6.00 -3.07 16.46
CA LYS A 157 6.29 -1.65 16.71
C LYS A 157 7.51 -1.23 15.90
N ILE A 158 7.61 0.05 15.59
CA ILE A 158 8.78 0.69 15.02
C ILE A 158 9.50 1.50 16.10
N SER A 159 10.83 1.50 16.08
CA SER A 159 11.66 2.27 16.99
C SER A 159 12.79 2.90 16.19
N TYR A 160 13.14 4.15 16.54
CA TYR A 160 14.23 4.91 15.94
C TYR A 160 15.41 5.14 16.89
N ASP A 161 15.29 4.72 18.15
CA ASP A 161 16.23 4.99 19.24
C ASP A 161 16.78 3.70 19.88
N GLY A 162 16.98 2.66 19.08
CA GLY A 162 17.49 1.37 19.55
C GLY A 162 16.54 0.58 20.46
N GLY A 163 15.25 0.94 20.48
CA GLY A 163 14.22 0.23 21.24
C GLY A 163 13.77 0.93 22.53
N ASN A 164 14.31 2.14 22.84
CA ASN A 164 13.90 2.90 24.02
C ASN A 164 12.45 3.41 23.87
N THR A 165 12.11 3.91 22.67
CA THR A 165 10.76 4.35 22.35
C THR A 165 10.16 3.48 21.24
N ASN A 166 9.04 2.84 21.53
CA ASN A 166 8.37 1.95 20.59
C ASN A 166 7.01 2.52 20.18
N GLN A 167 6.83 2.77 18.90
CA GLN A 167 5.57 3.28 18.34
C GLN A 167 4.85 2.18 17.59
N TYR A 168 3.52 2.09 17.73
CA TYR A 168 2.71 1.14 16.97
C TYR A 168 2.55 1.59 15.53
N LEU A 169 2.64 0.63 14.61
CA LEU A 169 2.21 0.87 13.23
C LEU A 169 0.71 1.19 13.21
N PRO A 170 0.27 2.14 12.37
CA PRO A 170 -1.14 2.50 12.27
C PRO A 170 -1.93 1.39 11.57
N ALA A 171 -2.44 0.42 12.36
CA ALA A 171 -3.36 -0.58 11.85
C ALA A 171 -4.63 0.08 11.32
N LYS A 172 -5.07 -0.34 10.13
CA LYS A 172 -6.21 0.26 9.43
C LYS A 172 -7.16 -0.80 8.89
N LEU A 173 -8.45 -0.64 9.16
CA LEU A 173 -9.51 -1.36 8.48
C LEU A 173 -10.06 -0.49 7.34
N THR A 174 -10.09 -1.07 6.16
CA THR A 174 -10.72 -0.49 4.97
C THR A 174 -11.85 -1.41 4.51
N LEU A 175 -13.02 -0.84 4.26
CA LEU A 175 -14.15 -1.51 3.63
C LEU A 175 -14.51 -0.72 2.37
N GLY A 176 -14.61 -1.42 1.25
CA GLY A 176 -14.93 -0.80 -0.03
C GLY A 176 -16.04 -1.51 -0.76
N THR A 177 -16.87 -0.78 -1.47
CA THR A 177 -17.87 -1.33 -2.38
C THR A 177 -17.86 -0.54 -3.68
N GLY A 178 -18.17 -1.20 -4.77
CA GLY A 178 -18.23 -0.60 -6.10
C GLY A 178 -19.30 -1.22 -6.97
N LEU A 179 -19.84 -0.41 -7.83
CA LEU A 179 -20.79 -0.82 -8.86
C LEU A 179 -20.33 -0.27 -10.20
N LEU A 180 -20.12 -1.15 -11.16
CA LEU A 180 -19.79 -0.81 -12.54
C LEU A 180 -20.99 -1.18 -13.42
N TYR A 181 -21.68 -0.18 -13.94
CA TYR A 181 -22.90 -0.34 -14.74
C TYR A 181 -22.60 -0.05 -16.21
N PRO A 182 -22.84 -1.00 -17.13
CA PRO A 182 -22.74 -0.75 -18.56
C PRO A 182 -23.93 0.11 -19.03
N ILE A 183 -23.64 1.24 -19.70
CA ILE A 183 -24.66 2.12 -20.30
C ILE A 183 -24.99 1.59 -21.69
N ASP A 184 -23.97 1.22 -22.45
CA ASP A 184 -24.03 0.61 -23.77
C ASP A 184 -22.81 -0.28 -24.01
N ASP A 185 -22.65 -0.82 -25.22
CA ASP A 185 -21.56 -1.75 -25.59
C ASP A 185 -20.15 -1.12 -25.47
N TYR A 186 -20.05 0.20 -25.40
CA TYR A 186 -18.77 0.94 -25.39
C TYR A 186 -18.58 1.78 -24.13
N ASN A 187 -19.66 2.12 -23.42
CA ASN A 187 -19.62 3.03 -22.28
C ASN A 187 -20.13 2.36 -21.00
N GLN A 188 -19.41 2.62 -19.91
CA GLN A 188 -19.79 2.16 -18.58
C GLN A 188 -19.55 3.26 -17.54
N ILE A 189 -20.35 3.27 -16.49
CA ILE A 189 -20.22 4.18 -15.36
C ILE A 189 -19.88 3.37 -14.10
N GLY A 190 -18.87 3.81 -13.35
CA GLY A 190 -18.47 3.19 -12.10
C GLY A 190 -18.68 4.14 -10.91
N VAL A 191 -19.27 3.63 -9.85
CA VAL A 191 -19.40 4.33 -8.56
C VAL A 191 -18.72 3.48 -7.51
N TYR A 192 -17.81 4.10 -6.72
CA TYR A 192 -17.01 3.42 -5.71
C TYR A 192 -17.06 4.20 -4.40
N LEU A 193 -17.15 3.47 -3.29
CA LEU A 193 -17.16 4.03 -1.94
C LEU A 193 -16.21 3.23 -1.06
N ASP A 194 -15.29 3.93 -0.39
CA ASP A 194 -14.36 3.34 0.57
C ASP A 194 -14.51 4.02 1.94
N LEU A 195 -14.64 3.18 2.97
CA LEU A 195 -14.64 3.58 4.38
C LEU A 195 -13.35 3.11 5.04
N ASN A 196 -12.64 4.04 5.67
CA ASN A 196 -11.37 3.77 6.33
C ASN A 196 -11.46 4.11 7.81
N LYS A 197 -10.98 3.18 8.66
CA LYS A 197 -10.88 3.39 10.11
C LYS A 197 -9.52 2.95 10.62
N TYR A 198 -8.80 3.85 11.27
CA TYR A 198 -7.60 3.49 12.01
C TYR A 198 -8.00 2.77 13.31
N MET A 199 -7.33 1.66 13.58
CA MET A 199 -7.57 0.79 14.73
C MET A 199 -6.46 0.93 15.77
N VAL A 200 -5.80 2.08 15.84
CA VAL A 200 -4.74 2.34 16.82
C VAL A 200 -5.38 2.42 18.19
N PRO A 201 -4.78 1.77 19.22
CA PRO A 201 -5.27 1.99 20.58
C PRO A 201 -5.21 3.49 20.89
N TYR A 202 -6.28 4.02 21.47
CA TYR A 202 -6.26 5.36 22.04
C TYR A 202 -5.10 5.42 23.04
N ALA A 203 -4.19 6.35 22.84
CA ALA A 203 -3.23 6.68 23.89
C ALA A 203 -4.06 7.16 25.10
N PRO A 204 -3.80 6.61 26.30
CA PRO A 204 -4.50 7.05 27.49
C PRO A 204 -4.18 8.52 27.81
#